data_c1f4cbe03441e07568b70977d8c699ec
#
_entry.id   c1f4cbe03441e07568b70977d8c699ec
#
_cell.length_a   1.000
_cell.length_b   1.000
_cell.length_c   1.000
_cell.angle_alpha   90.00
_cell.angle_beta   90.00
_cell.angle_gamma   90.00
#
_symmetry.space_group_name_H-M   'P 1'
#
loop_
_entity.id
_entity.type
_entity.pdbx_description
1 polymer ?
#
loop_
_entity_poly.entity_id
_entity_poly.type
_entity_poly.pdbx_seq_one_letter_code
_entity_poly.pdbx_strand_id
1 'polypeptide(L)'
;MTLLSLHRTLARKFRNTRVLRSGLTLTVIMAACLQGGCRTEQPWPLWDNYVKSAIDGQGRVIDHSAGDRTTSEGQAYAMFFALVANDRSHFDSLLSWTETNLAGGDLTLRLPAWSWGKAPDGSWKVLDPNPAADSDLWIAYDLLEAGRLWRDPRFEKLGNVLATRIAQQEVVLVPGLGTTLLSGAVGFHPDDSTWILNPSYLPPFILAHLAKVQPTGPWATVLDSLDPMLSDGSAGGFAMDWVTAGNSGIRPGLSPMQRTAINKLDAPFQGKLDTTPIGSYDAIRVYLWLGLADPATPGLHNLLSRVNGMAAYLKDHVTPPQIVDSAGRIVDTNAPPGFSAAVVPYLTAVGLKTQARVQMDRLSATRDASSGLYGKNGSYYDQNLALFATGWSEQRFRFDKEGKLNPKWE
;
A
#
# COMPACT_ATOMS: atom_id res chain seq x y z
N MET A 1 -59.97 -41.21 57.23
CA MET A 1 -59.32 -39.97 56.74
C MET A 1 -58.28 -40.41 55.78
N THR A 2 -58.38 -40.38 54.70
CA THR A 2 -59.09 -40.08 53.46
C THR A 2 -58.11 -39.98 52.37
N LEU A 3 -58.14 -40.91 51.46
CA LEU A 3 -57.37 -41.11 50.26
C LEU A 3 -57.30 -39.87 49.26
N LEU A 4 -57.99 -38.80 49.60
CA LEU A 4 -58.13 -37.60 48.75
C LEU A 4 -57.07 -36.54 48.92
N SER A 5 -56.18 -36.60 49.94
CA SER A 5 -55.12 -35.62 50.19
C SER A 5 -53.82 -35.94 49.46
N LEU A 6 -53.55 -37.22 49.08
CA LEU A 6 -52.35 -37.64 48.40
C LEU A 6 -52.34 -37.33 46.87
N HIS A 7 -53.52 -37.23 46.24
CA HIS A 7 -53.66 -36.99 44.82
C HIS A 7 -53.46 -35.51 44.44
N ARG A 8 -53.66 -34.56 45.31
CA ARG A 8 -53.45 -33.13 45.06
C ARG A 8 -51.96 -32.70 45.16
N THR A 9 -51.13 -33.42 45.89
CA THR A 9 -49.76 -33.11 46.13
C THR A 9 -48.83 -33.58 44.93
N LEU A 10 -49.19 -34.68 44.30
CA LEU A 10 -48.50 -35.25 43.18
C LEU A 10 -48.72 -34.43 41.85
N ALA A 11 -49.93 -33.90 41.65
CA ALA A 11 -50.23 -33.08 40.46
C ALA A 11 -49.56 -31.71 40.47
N ARG A 12 -49.19 -31.15 41.64
CA ARG A 12 -48.44 -29.89 41.75
C ARG A 12 -46.92 -30.05 41.48
N LYS A 13 -46.38 -31.22 41.77
CA LYS A 13 -44.92 -31.47 41.51
C LYS A 13 -44.60 -31.66 40.02
N PHE A 14 -45.53 -32.25 39.26
CA PHE A 14 -45.31 -32.45 37.81
C PHE A 14 -45.50 -31.15 36.97
N ARG A 15 -46.23 -30.17 37.44
CA ARG A 15 -46.44 -28.92 36.73
C ARG A 15 -45.25 -27.97 36.83
N ASN A 16 -44.47 -28.00 37.92
CA ASN A 16 -43.28 -27.14 38.10
C ASN A 16 -42.04 -27.65 37.38
N THR A 17 -41.93 -28.95 37.09
CA THR A 17 -40.75 -29.49 36.37
C THR A 17 -40.78 -29.23 34.87
N ARG A 18 -41.96 -29.02 34.27
CA ARG A 18 -42.05 -28.68 32.83
C ARG A 18 -41.69 -27.21 32.52
N VAL A 19 -41.98 -26.28 33.43
CA VAL A 19 -41.64 -24.85 33.26
C VAL A 19 -40.15 -24.62 33.46
N LEU A 20 -39.48 -25.37 34.37
CA LEU A 20 -38.02 -25.25 34.53
C LEU A 20 -37.20 -25.79 33.32
N ARG A 21 -37.71 -26.84 32.63
CA ARG A 21 -36.99 -27.36 31.44
C ARG A 21 -37.12 -26.44 30.21
N SER A 22 -38.22 -25.74 30.04
CA SER A 22 -38.38 -24.77 28.94
C SER A 22 -37.60 -23.48 29.19
N GLY A 23 -37.42 -23.03 30.42
CA GLY A 23 -36.65 -21.86 30.80
C GLY A 23 -35.14 -22.07 30.62
N LEU A 24 -34.63 -23.28 30.96
CA LEU A 24 -33.20 -23.58 30.81
C LEU A 24 -32.78 -23.71 29.33
N THR A 25 -33.64 -24.24 28.47
CA THR A 25 -33.34 -24.38 27.03
C THR A 25 -33.34 -23.03 26.32
N LEU A 26 -34.21 -22.09 26.72
CA LEU A 26 -34.19 -20.73 26.14
C LEU A 26 -32.99 -19.92 26.64
N THR A 27 -32.57 -20.08 27.89
CA THR A 27 -31.42 -19.36 28.45
C THR A 27 -30.09 -19.87 27.88
N VAL A 28 -29.96 -21.17 27.56
CA VAL A 28 -28.76 -21.74 26.93
C VAL A 28 -28.67 -21.34 25.47
N ILE A 29 -29.77 -21.22 24.75
CA ILE A 29 -29.77 -20.73 23.36
C ILE A 29 -29.46 -19.22 23.30
N MET A 30 -29.92 -18.42 24.23
CA MET A 30 -29.55 -17.00 24.33
C MET A 30 -28.10 -16.79 24.77
N ALA A 31 -27.56 -17.63 25.66
CA ALA A 31 -26.14 -17.55 26.06
C ALA A 31 -25.20 -18.02 24.97
N ALA A 32 -25.57 -18.96 24.10
CA ALA A 32 -24.78 -19.39 22.96
C ALA A 32 -24.74 -18.33 21.85
N CYS A 33 -25.82 -17.54 21.67
CA CYS A 33 -25.80 -16.40 20.73
C CYS A 33 -25.02 -15.19 21.26
N LEU A 34 -24.79 -15.06 22.56
CA LEU A 34 -24.04 -13.98 23.18
C LEU A 34 -22.51 -14.26 23.20
N GLN A 35 -22.06 -15.49 22.97
CA GLN A 35 -20.64 -15.85 22.91
C GLN A 35 -20.11 -15.98 21.47
N GLY A 36 -20.96 -16.05 20.47
CA GLY A 36 -20.62 -15.79 19.09
C GLY A 36 -20.79 -14.30 18.83
N GLY A 37 -19.81 -13.49 19.23
CA GLY A 37 -19.80 -12.08 18.89
C GLY A 37 -19.92 -11.96 17.38
N CYS A 38 -21.08 -11.56 16.86
CA CYS A 38 -21.14 -10.89 15.57
C CYS A 38 -20.23 -9.68 15.71
N ARG A 39 -18.95 -9.82 15.32
CA ARG A 39 -18.10 -8.66 15.04
C ARG A 39 -18.82 -7.93 13.91
N THR A 40 -19.58 -6.89 14.25
CA THR A 40 -20.16 -6.00 13.27
C THR A 40 -18.98 -5.43 12.49
N GLU A 41 -18.93 -5.71 11.20
CA GLU A 41 -17.99 -5.07 10.30
C GLU A 41 -18.06 -3.56 10.55
N GLN A 42 -16.93 -2.96 10.91
CA GLN A 42 -16.89 -1.53 11.15
C GLN A 42 -16.88 -0.85 9.78
N PRO A 43 -17.93 -0.09 9.41
CA PRO A 43 -17.99 0.55 8.11
C PRO A 43 -16.71 1.35 7.83
N TRP A 44 -16.22 1.30 6.61
CA TRP A 44 -15.12 2.14 6.15
C TRP A 44 -15.60 3.10 5.07
N PRO A 45 -16.24 4.22 5.46
CA PRO A 45 -16.91 5.12 4.50
C PRO A 45 -15.97 5.65 3.40
N LEU A 46 -14.67 5.82 3.70
CA LEU A 46 -13.72 6.24 2.67
C LEU A 46 -13.49 5.14 1.62
N TRP A 47 -13.38 3.88 2.05
CA TRP A 47 -13.32 2.74 1.13
C TRP A 47 -14.59 2.64 0.29
N ASP A 48 -15.77 2.72 0.91
CA ASP A 48 -17.06 2.64 0.20
C ASP A 48 -17.19 3.76 -0.86
N ASN A 49 -16.71 4.97 -0.55
CA ASN A 49 -16.71 6.09 -1.47
C ASN A 49 -15.67 5.92 -2.59
N TYR A 50 -14.49 5.40 -2.27
CA TYR A 50 -13.47 5.07 -3.24
C TYR A 50 -13.96 4.01 -4.24
N VAL A 51 -14.57 2.93 -3.77
CA VAL A 51 -15.20 1.90 -4.61
C VAL A 51 -16.19 2.54 -5.59
N LYS A 52 -17.11 3.37 -5.09
CA LYS A 52 -18.12 4.03 -5.93
C LYS A 52 -17.54 4.98 -6.98
N SER A 53 -16.40 5.61 -6.69
CA SER A 53 -15.84 6.66 -7.53
C SER A 53 -14.75 6.17 -8.49
N ALA A 54 -14.00 5.14 -8.11
CA ALA A 54 -12.79 4.74 -8.81
C ALA A 54 -12.81 3.28 -9.30
N ILE A 55 -13.74 2.43 -8.84
CA ILE A 55 -13.77 1.02 -9.23
C ILE A 55 -15.04 0.74 -10.05
N ASP A 56 -14.89 0.23 -11.27
CA ASP A 56 -16.04 -0.16 -12.09
C ASP A 56 -16.60 -1.54 -11.67
N GLY A 57 -17.75 -1.90 -12.26
CA GLY A 57 -18.43 -3.15 -11.94
C GLY A 57 -17.68 -4.44 -12.34
N GLN A 58 -16.53 -4.31 -13.01
CA GLN A 58 -15.67 -5.43 -13.39
C GLN A 58 -14.43 -5.56 -12.52
N GLY A 59 -14.21 -4.61 -11.60
CA GLY A 59 -13.03 -4.57 -10.72
C GLY A 59 -11.86 -3.79 -11.31
N ARG A 60 -12.10 -2.90 -12.26
CA ARG A 60 -11.10 -2.01 -12.83
C ARG A 60 -10.99 -0.73 -11.98
N VAL A 61 -9.81 -0.38 -11.53
CA VAL A 61 -9.52 0.93 -10.92
C VAL A 61 -9.25 1.97 -12.01
N ILE A 62 -9.96 3.07 -11.98
CA ILE A 62 -9.93 4.10 -13.01
C ILE A 62 -9.30 5.39 -12.46
N ASP A 63 -8.22 5.84 -13.07
CA ASP A 63 -7.64 7.16 -12.83
C ASP A 63 -8.29 8.18 -13.79
N HIS A 64 -9.37 8.81 -13.34
CA HIS A 64 -10.09 9.83 -14.10
C HIS A 64 -9.26 11.09 -14.37
N SER A 65 -8.20 11.33 -13.60
CA SER A 65 -7.30 12.49 -13.78
C SER A 65 -6.29 12.29 -14.90
N ALA A 66 -6.11 11.05 -15.36
CA ALA A 66 -5.13 10.67 -16.37
C ALA A 66 -5.78 9.95 -17.59
N GLY A 67 -6.93 10.44 -18.07
CA GLY A 67 -7.61 9.92 -19.24
C GLY A 67 -8.22 8.53 -19.05
N ASP A 68 -8.73 8.27 -17.86
CA ASP A 68 -9.34 7.01 -17.45
C ASP A 68 -8.41 5.80 -17.57
N ARG A 69 -7.10 6.01 -17.43
CA ARG A 69 -6.15 4.89 -17.44
C ARG A 69 -6.27 4.06 -16.16
N THR A 70 -5.73 2.85 -16.22
CA THR A 70 -5.53 1.97 -15.08
C THR A 70 -4.05 1.65 -14.95
N THR A 71 -3.54 1.68 -13.73
CA THR A 71 -2.18 1.24 -13.40
C THR A 71 -2.24 -0.02 -12.55
N SER A 72 -1.21 -0.86 -12.65
CA SER A 72 -1.04 -2.00 -11.71
C SER A 72 -0.95 -1.53 -10.27
N GLU A 73 -0.40 -0.33 -10.00
CA GLU A 73 -0.38 0.31 -8.67
C GLU A 73 -1.80 0.49 -8.12
N GLY A 74 -2.72 1.02 -8.93
CA GLY A 74 -4.10 1.22 -8.51
C GLY A 74 -4.82 -0.06 -8.18
N GLN A 75 -4.62 -1.08 -9.00
CA GLN A 75 -5.17 -2.42 -8.74
C GLN A 75 -4.61 -3.00 -7.44
N ALA A 76 -3.29 -2.93 -7.25
CA ALA A 76 -2.61 -3.43 -6.06
C ALA A 76 -3.10 -2.73 -4.78
N TYR A 77 -3.09 -1.39 -4.74
CA TYR A 77 -3.55 -0.68 -3.55
C TYR A 77 -5.03 -0.93 -3.24
N ALA A 78 -5.89 -1.01 -4.27
CA ALA A 78 -7.30 -1.34 -4.08
C ALA A 78 -7.48 -2.77 -3.53
N MET A 79 -6.68 -3.75 -3.95
CA MET A 79 -6.67 -5.11 -3.38
C MET A 79 -6.29 -5.07 -1.89
N PHE A 80 -5.28 -4.30 -1.51
CA PHE A 80 -4.91 -4.11 -0.11
C PHE A 80 -6.06 -3.50 0.71
N PHE A 81 -6.71 -2.45 0.21
CA PHE A 81 -7.82 -1.83 0.94
C PHE A 81 -9.03 -2.76 1.05
N ALA A 82 -9.34 -3.53 0.01
CA ALA A 82 -10.38 -4.56 0.05
C ALA A 82 -10.06 -5.62 1.13
N LEU A 83 -8.80 -6.05 1.22
CA LEU A 83 -8.36 -6.98 2.27
C LEU A 83 -8.51 -6.38 3.67
N VAL A 84 -8.09 -5.14 3.88
CA VAL A 84 -8.25 -4.40 5.15
C VAL A 84 -9.73 -4.23 5.52
N ALA A 85 -10.59 -4.01 4.53
CA ALA A 85 -12.04 -3.89 4.71
C ALA A 85 -12.76 -5.24 4.92
N ASN A 86 -12.09 -6.38 4.79
CA ASN A 86 -12.69 -7.72 4.68
C ASN A 86 -13.67 -7.84 3.49
N ASP A 87 -13.42 -7.08 2.44
CA ASP A 87 -14.26 -7.01 1.24
C ASP A 87 -13.74 -7.99 0.17
N ARG A 88 -14.01 -9.26 0.40
CA ARG A 88 -13.55 -10.32 -0.49
C ARG A 88 -14.13 -10.19 -1.91
N SER A 89 -15.35 -9.67 -2.05
CA SER A 89 -15.99 -9.54 -3.36
C SER A 89 -15.22 -8.57 -4.27
N HIS A 90 -14.83 -7.40 -3.74
CA HIS A 90 -14.02 -6.46 -4.51
C HIS A 90 -12.60 -6.98 -4.71
N PHE A 91 -12.00 -7.65 -3.72
CA PHE A 91 -10.68 -8.27 -3.90
C PHE A 91 -10.67 -9.28 -5.07
N ASP A 92 -11.64 -10.19 -5.11
CA ASP A 92 -11.76 -11.20 -6.17
C ASP A 92 -11.96 -10.55 -7.55
N SER A 93 -12.78 -9.49 -7.65
CA SER A 93 -13.00 -8.79 -8.93
C SER A 93 -11.78 -7.99 -9.39
N LEU A 94 -11.09 -7.29 -8.47
CA LEU A 94 -9.84 -6.58 -8.75
C LEU A 94 -8.76 -7.54 -9.25
N LEU A 95 -8.57 -8.67 -8.59
CA LEU A 95 -7.61 -9.69 -8.99
C LEU A 95 -7.96 -10.27 -10.38
N SER A 96 -9.21 -10.63 -10.60
CA SER A 96 -9.67 -11.17 -11.89
C SER A 96 -9.46 -10.18 -13.04
N TRP A 97 -9.74 -8.89 -12.81
CA TRP A 97 -9.52 -7.86 -13.81
C TRP A 97 -8.01 -7.68 -14.10
N THR A 98 -7.18 -7.66 -13.06
CA THR A 98 -5.73 -7.55 -13.16
C THR A 98 -5.15 -8.71 -13.96
N GLU A 99 -5.53 -9.93 -13.61
CA GLU A 99 -5.09 -11.14 -14.32
C GLU A 99 -5.47 -11.10 -15.79
N THR A 100 -6.74 -10.78 -16.09
CA THR A 100 -7.28 -10.78 -17.46
C THR A 100 -6.64 -9.70 -18.32
N ASN A 101 -6.55 -8.46 -17.81
CA ASN A 101 -6.23 -7.28 -18.63
C ASN A 101 -4.76 -6.87 -18.56
N LEU A 102 -4.07 -7.09 -17.42
CA LEU A 102 -2.68 -6.71 -17.27
C LEU A 102 -1.71 -7.90 -17.42
N ALA A 103 -2.14 -9.11 -17.08
CA ALA A 103 -1.29 -10.31 -17.16
C ALA A 103 -1.65 -11.28 -18.29
N GLY A 104 -2.54 -10.86 -19.22
CA GLY A 104 -2.92 -11.68 -20.38
C GLY A 104 -3.63 -12.97 -20.02
N GLY A 105 -4.36 -12.98 -18.88
CA GLY A 105 -5.19 -14.07 -18.39
C GLY A 105 -4.52 -15.04 -17.43
N ASP A 106 -3.22 -14.87 -17.13
CA ASP A 106 -2.53 -15.80 -16.24
C ASP A 106 -1.33 -15.14 -15.52
N LEU A 107 -1.54 -14.75 -14.26
CA LEU A 107 -0.50 -14.20 -13.38
C LEU A 107 0.60 -15.22 -13.02
N THR A 108 0.36 -16.51 -13.19
CA THR A 108 1.40 -17.50 -12.96
C THR A 108 2.46 -17.50 -14.07
N LEU A 109 2.15 -16.95 -15.24
CA LEU A 109 3.03 -16.95 -16.41
C LEU A 109 3.80 -15.64 -16.59
N ARG A 110 3.28 -14.52 -16.09
CA ARG A 110 3.92 -13.19 -16.26
C ARG A 110 3.53 -12.23 -15.15
N LEU A 111 4.37 -11.21 -14.93
CA LEU A 111 4.04 -10.05 -14.11
C LEU A 111 3.04 -9.15 -14.86
N PRO A 112 2.17 -8.40 -14.15
CA PRO A 112 1.20 -7.53 -14.78
C PRO A 112 1.88 -6.32 -15.45
N ALA A 113 1.37 -5.93 -16.61
CA ALA A 113 1.73 -4.67 -17.26
C ALA A 113 1.37 -3.48 -16.37
N TRP A 114 2.24 -2.47 -16.30
CA TRP A 114 1.98 -1.35 -15.39
C TRP A 114 0.88 -0.39 -15.86
N SER A 115 0.63 -0.32 -17.18
CA SER A 115 -0.26 0.69 -17.76
C SER A 115 -1.23 0.11 -18.77
N TRP A 116 -2.53 0.38 -18.56
CA TRP A 116 -3.63 0.03 -19.46
C TRP A 116 -4.54 1.24 -19.67
N GLY A 117 -5.05 1.42 -20.88
CA GLY A 117 -5.89 2.58 -21.18
C GLY A 117 -6.27 2.68 -22.64
N LYS A 118 -6.78 3.86 -23.03
CA LYS A 118 -7.18 4.16 -24.39
C LYS A 118 -5.96 4.52 -25.24
N ALA A 119 -5.69 3.72 -26.26
CA ALA A 119 -4.62 3.97 -27.20
C ALA A 119 -5.00 5.04 -28.22
N PRO A 120 -4.03 5.60 -29.00
CA PRO A 120 -4.30 6.61 -30.04
C PRO A 120 -5.28 6.16 -31.12
N ASP A 121 -5.38 4.86 -31.39
CA ASP A 121 -6.35 4.26 -32.33
C ASP A 121 -7.78 4.13 -31.74
N GLY A 122 -7.98 4.59 -30.48
CA GLY A 122 -9.24 4.53 -29.76
C GLY A 122 -9.52 3.19 -29.07
N SER A 123 -8.71 2.17 -29.26
CA SER A 123 -8.84 0.87 -28.59
C SER A 123 -8.41 0.94 -27.13
N TRP A 124 -9.01 0.13 -26.27
CA TRP A 124 -8.64 -0.06 -24.89
C TRP A 124 -7.75 -1.28 -24.75
N LYS A 125 -6.51 -1.10 -24.27
CA LYS A 125 -5.50 -2.16 -24.21
C LYS A 125 -4.36 -1.80 -23.27
N VAL A 126 -3.42 -2.74 -23.05
CA VAL A 126 -2.12 -2.47 -22.45
C VAL A 126 -1.41 -1.40 -23.27
N LEU A 127 -1.03 -0.30 -22.62
CA LEU A 127 -0.29 0.81 -23.23
C LEU A 127 1.23 0.62 -23.09
N ASP A 128 1.66 0.06 -21.99
CA ASP A 128 3.05 -0.29 -21.74
C ASP A 128 3.08 -1.66 -21.01
N PRO A 129 3.66 -2.69 -21.64
CA PRO A 129 3.70 -4.04 -21.09
C PRO A 129 4.76 -4.27 -20.02
N ASN A 130 5.63 -3.26 -19.73
CA ASN A 130 6.63 -3.39 -18.69
C ASN A 130 5.95 -3.58 -17.33
N PRO A 131 6.41 -4.46 -16.44
CA PRO A 131 5.91 -4.51 -15.07
C PRO A 131 6.41 -3.32 -14.26
N ALA A 132 5.75 -3.04 -13.14
CA ALA A 132 6.20 -2.06 -12.15
C ALA A 132 6.40 -2.78 -10.81
N ALA A 133 7.64 -2.88 -10.40
CA ALA A 133 8.04 -3.75 -9.30
C ALA A 133 7.40 -3.42 -7.94
N ASP A 134 7.02 -2.16 -7.70
CA ASP A 134 6.25 -1.78 -6.51
C ASP A 134 4.87 -2.44 -6.50
N SER A 135 4.16 -2.34 -7.61
CA SER A 135 2.83 -2.95 -7.77
C SER A 135 2.89 -4.47 -7.66
N ASP A 136 3.92 -5.06 -8.27
CA ASP A 136 4.12 -6.50 -8.27
C ASP A 136 4.36 -7.03 -6.86
N LEU A 137 5.18 -6.30 -6.06
CA LEU A 137 5.38 -6.59 -4.64
C LEU A 137 4.07 -6.49 -3.84
N TRP A 138 3.27 -5.43 -4.06
CA TRP A 138 2.00 -5.26 -3.37
C TRP A 138 1.03 -6.38 -3.73
N ILE A 139 0.86 -6.75 -5.01
CA ILE A 139 -0.02 -7.84 -5.43
C ILE A 139 0.43 -9.17 -4.82
N ALA A 140 1.74 -9.47 -4.83
CA ALA A 140 2.26 -10.68 -4.20
C ALA A 140 1.98 -10.71 -2.70
N TYR A 141 2.21 -9.61 -2.01
CA TYR A 141 1.93 -9.44 -0.58
C TYR A 141 0.45 -9.61 -0.26
N ASP A 142 -0.43 -8.94 -1.00
CA ASP A 142 -1.88 -9.00 -0.80
C ASP A 142 -2.42 -10.41 -0.97
N LEU A 143 -1.91 -11.15 -1.95
CA LEU A 143 -2.27 -12.54 -2.18
C LEU A 143 -1.80 -13.45 -1.05
N LEU A 144 -0.58 -13.28 -0.55
CA LEU A 144 -0.06 -14.04 0.58
C LEU A 144 -0.91 -13.80 1.85
N GLU A 145 -1.20 -12.54 2.14
CA GLU A 145 -2.01 -12.17 3.29
C GLU A 145 -3.50 -12.54 3.14
N ALA A 146 -4.06 -12.44 1.94
CA ALA A 146 -5.41 -12.95 1.64
C ALA A 146 -5.50 -14.47 1.84
N GLY A 147 -4.49 -15.20 1.39
CA GLY A 147 -4.38 -16.64 1.60
C GLY A 147 -4.40 -17.01 3.09
N ARG A 148 -3.62 -16.30 3.89
CA ARG A 148 -3.55 -16.47 5.34
C ARG A 148 -4.85 -16.07 6.03
N LEU A 149 -5.35 -14.86 5.78
CA LEU A 149 -6.48 -14.26 6.47
C LEU A 149 -7.80 -14.94 6.14
N TRP A 150 -8.05 -15.22 4.87
CA TRP A 150 -9.25 -15.93 4.42
C TRP A 150 -9.10 -17.44 4.35
N ARG A 151 -7.90 -17.98 4.73
CA ARG A 151 -7.60 -19.43 4.70
C ARG A 151 -7.83 -20.03 3.32
N ASP A 152 -7.40 -19.33 2.28
CA ASP A 152 -7.55 -19.73 0.88
C ASP A 152 -6.17 -20.06 0.26
N PRO A 153 -5.79 -21.34 0.17
CA PRO A 153 -4.46 -21.73 -0.30
C PRO A 153 -4.20 -21.36 -1.78
N ARG A 154 -5.23 -21.02 -2.56
CA ARG A 154 -5.06 -20.58 -3.95
C ARG A 154 -4.35 -19.25 -4.00
N PHE A 155 -4.72 -18.30 -3.13
CA PHE A 155 -4.07 -16.99 -3.02
C PHE A 155 -2.63 -17.14 -2.53
N GLU A 156 -2.40 -17.91 -1.48
CA GLU A 156 -1.05 -18.15 -0.97
C GLU A 156 -0.13 -18.75 -2.05
N LYS A 157 -0.60 -19.74 -2.81
CA LYS A 157 0.14 -20.32 -3.93
C LYS A 157 0.46 -19.29 -5.00
N LEU A 158 -0.52 -18.49 -5.42
CA LEU A 158 -0.33 -17.47 -6.46
C LEU A 158 0.64 -16.37 -5.98
N GLY A 159 0.50 -15.89 -4.74
CA GLY A 159 1.42 -14.92 -4.14
C GLY A 159 2.87 -15.40 -4.10
N ASN A 160 3.09 -16.67 -3.74
CA ASN A 160 4.42 -17.30 -3.77
C ASN A 160 4.99 -17.39 -5.20
N VAL A 161 4.17 -17.70 -6.20
CA VAL A 161 4.60 -17.74 -7.60
C VAL A 161 5.01 -16.35 -8.06
N LEU A 162 4.23 -15.33 -7.76
CA LEU A 162 4.55 -13.94 -8.11
C LEU A 162 5.83 -13.48 -7.42
N ALA A 163 5.97 -13.66 -6.11
CA ALA A 163 7.18 -13.30 -5.39
C ALA A 163 8.43 -13.98 -5.98
N THR A 164 8.34 -15.25 -6.36
CA THR A 164 9.44 -15.96 -7.03
C THR A 164 9.75 -15.34 -8.39
N ARG A 165 8.75 -14.95 -9.15
CA ARG A 165 8.92 -14.31 -10.46
C ARG A 165 9.55 -12.92 -10.36
N ILE A 166 9.12 -12.10 -9.41
CA ILE A 166 9.72 -10.80 -9.09
C ILE A 166 11.21 -10.99 -8.77
N ALA A 167 11.53 -11.96 -7.90
CA ALA A 167 12.92 -12.27 -7.55
C ALA A 167 13.77 -12.68 -8.76
N GLN A 168 13.19 -13.34 -9.75
CA GLN A 168 13.88 -13.78 -10.97
C GLN A 168 14.04 -12.70 -12.03
N GLN A 169 13.10 -11.75 -12.12
CA GLN A 169 13.04 -10.80 -13.24
C GLN A 169 13.46 -9.38 -12.84
N GLU A 170 13.31 -9.00 -11.58
CA GLU A 170 13.48 -7.63 -11.12
C GLU A 170 14.53 -7.47 -10.03
N VAL A 171 14.97 -8.56 -9.39
CA VAL A 171 16.06 -8.48 -8.42
C VAL A 171 17.41 -8.64 -9.11
N VAL A 172 18.32 -7.70 -8.85
CA VAL A 172 19.65 -7.63 -9.47
C VAL A 172 20.73 -7.36 -8.43
N LEU A 173 21.98 -7.71 -8.77
CA LEU A 173 23.15 -7.31 -8.02
C LEU A 173 23.74 -6.03 -8.63
N VAL A 174 23.75 -4.94 -7.87
CA VAL A 174 24.30 -3.63 -8.28
C VAL A 174 25.65 -3.41 -7.61
N PRO A 175 26.73 -3.13 -8.37
CA PRO A 175 28.06 -2.84 -7.81
C PRO A 175 28.00 -1.65 -6.83
N GLY A 176 28.56 -1.84 -5.63
CA GLY A 176 28.57 -0.83 -4.57
C GLY A 176 27.28 -0.69 -3.76
N LEU A 177 26.17 -1.28 -4.21
CA LEU A 177 24.89 -1.27 -3.47
C LEU A 177 24.52 -2.67 -2.92
N GLY A 178 24.83 -3.72 -3.67
CA GLY A 178 24.38 -5.09 -3.33
C GLY A 178 23.13 -5.53 -4.08
N THR A 179 22.48 -6.56 -3.56
CA THR A 179 21.23 -7.08 -4.15
C THR A 179 20.08 -6.12 -3.88
N THR A 180 19.38 -5.70 -4.94
CA THR A 180 18.29 -4.74 -4.87
C THR A 180 17.22 -5.04 -5.90
N LEU A 181 16.10 -4.29 -5.85
CA LEU A 181 14.99 -4.37 -6.78
C LEU A 181 15.11 -3.27 -7.84
N LEU A 182 15.08 -3.66 -9.13
CA LEU A 182 14.81 -2.74 -10.22
C LEU A 182 13.35 -2.26 -10.17
N SER A 183 13.09 -1.10 -10.71
CA SER A 183 11.72 -0.57 -10.75
C SER A 183 10.83 -1.22 -11.80
N GLY A 184 11.36 -2.13 -12.61
CA GLY A 184 10.71 -2.94 -13.63
C GLY A 184 11.73 -3.69 -14.46
N ALA A 185 11.28 -4.62 -15.30
CA ALA A 185 12.15 -5.53 -16.05
C ALA A 185 12.96 -4.83 -17.16
N VAL A 186 12.46 -3.71 -17.73
CA VAL A 186 13.06 -3.04 -18.90
C VAL A 186 13.25 -1.55 -18.66
N GLY A 187 14.40 -1.00 -19.08
CA GLY A 187 14.66 0.45 -19.11
C GLY A 187 15.31 1.02 -17.85
N PHE A 188 15.53 0.21 -16.80
CA PHE A 188 16.10 0.65 -15.53
C PHE A 188 17.59 0.32 -15.37
N HIS A 189 18.18 -0.33 -16.38
CA HIS A 189 19.62 -0.59 -16.51
C HIS A 189 20.04 -0.19 -17.93
N PRO A 190 20.24 1.13 -18.16
CA PRO A 190 20.46 1.66 -19.52
C PRO A 190 21.84 1.36 -20.11
N ASP A 191 22.82 1.04 -19.28
CA ASP A 191 24.18 0.69 -19.66
C ASP A 191 24.85 -0.14 -18.55
N ASP A 192 25.98 -0.78 -18.85
CA ASP A 192 26.69 -1.74 -17.96
C ASP A 192 27.15 -1.15 -16.61
N SER A 193 27.01 0.15 -16.39
CA SER A 193 27.52 0.85 -15.21
C SER A 193 26.45 1.61 -14.42
N THR A 194 25.21 1.64 -14.91
CA THR A 194 24.15 2.51 -14.39
C THR A 194 22.86 1.76 -14.11
N TRP A 195 22.34 1.85 -12.90
CA TRP A 195 21.04 1.36 -12.47
C TRP A 195 20.17 2.53 -12.00
N ILE A 196 18.92 2.56 -12.44
CA ILE A 196 17.91 3.55 -12.06
C ILE A 196 16.94 2.88 -11.09
N LEU A 197 16.91 3.37 -9.86
CA LEU A 197 16.19 2.77 -8.76
C LEU A 197 15.20 3.76 -8.16
N ASN A 198 14.11 3.24 -7.57
CA ASN A 198 13.11 4.04 -6.90
C ASN A 198 12.99 3.57 -5.43
N PRO A 199 13.43 4.38 -4.44
CA PRO A 199 13.37 3.98 -3.03
C PRO A 199 11.94 3.72 -2.54
N SER A 200 10.92 4.36 -3.15
CA SER A 200 9.52 4.15 -2.77
C SER A 200 8.97 2.78 -3.17
N TYR A 201 9.71 2.04 -4.01
CA TYR A 201 9.35 0.69 -4.44
C TYR A 201 9.73 -0.39 -3.42
N LEU A 202 10.34 -0.01 -2.31
CA LEU A 202 10.85 -0.91 -1.27
C LEU A 202 10.13 -0.71 0.08
N PRO A 203 8.81 -1.00 0.21
CA PRO A 203 8.13 -0.94 1.49
C PRO A 203 8.75 -1.93 2.48
N PRO A 204 9.33 -1.48 3.63
CA PRO A 204 10.10 -2.35 4.52
C PRO A 204 9.29 -3.53 5.08
N PHE A 205 8.00 -3.30 5.36
CA PHE A 205 7.11 -4.34 5.89
C PHE A 205 6.80 -5.43 4.85
N ILE A 206 6.67 -5.09 3.56
CA ILE A 206 6.48 -6.09 2.49
C ILE A 206 7.74 -6.95 2.35
N LEU A 207 8.91 -6.31 2.30
CA LEU A 207 10.18 -7.03 2.17
C LEU A 207 10.48 -7.91 3.39
N ALA A 208 10.17 -7.43 4.60
CA ALA A 208 10.28 -8.23 5.83
C ALA A 208 9.33 -9.45 5.78
N HIS A 209 8.11 -9.26 5.29
CA HIS A 209 7.13 -10.34 5.13
C HIS A 209 7.60 -11.39 4.11
N LEU A 210 8.06 -10.95 2.95
CA LEU A 210 8.60 -11.84 1.92
C LEU A 210 9.85 -12.59 2.40
N ALA A 211 10.74 -11.93 3.16
CA ALA A 211 11.90 -12.59 3.78
C ALA A 211 11.47 -13.69 4.78
N LYS A 212 10.34 -13.51 5.45
CA LYS A 212 9.78 -14.52 6.36
C LYS A 212 9.14 -15.68 5.62
N VAL A 213 8.36 -15.40 4.57
CA VAL A 213 7.62 -16.42 3.79
C VAL A 213 8.56 -17.19 2.87
N GLN A 214 9.57 -16.54 2.30
CA GLN A 214 10.57 -17.12 1.42
C GLN A 214 12.00 -16.91 1.98
N PRO A 215 12.39 -17.60 3.06
CA PRO A 215 13.66 -17.34 3.77
C PRO A 215 14.92 -17.63 2.94
N THR A 216 14.80 -18.37 1.85
CA THR A 216 15.89 -18.61 0.88
C THR A 216 15.87 -17.62 -0.29
N GLY A 217 14.89 -16.73 -0.35
CA GLY A 217 14.78 -15.68 -1.36
C GLY A 217 15.70 -14.49 -1.08
N PRO A 218 15.75 -13.50 -1.97
CA PRO A 218 16.65 -12.35 -1.86
C PRO A 218 16.14 -11.25 -0.93
N TRP A 219 14.97 -11.38 -0.34
CA TRP A 219 14.16 -10.30 0.22
C TRP A 219 14.81 -9.55 1.39
N ALA A 220 15.52 -10.27 2.27
CA ALA A 220 16.26 -9.64 3.36
C ALA A 220 17.40 -8.74 2.81
N THR A 221 18.12 -9.22 1.80
CA THR A 221 19.21 -8.47 1.16
C THR A 221 18.67 -7.28 0.36
N VAL A 222 17.50 -7.43 -0.27
CA VAL A 222 16.80 -6.32 -0.95
C VAL A 222 16.38 -5.26 0.07
N LEU A 223 15.88 -5.65 1.24
CA LEU A 223 15.56 -4.70 2.32
C LEU A 223 16.80 -3.93 2.78
N ASP A 224 17.94 -4.61 2.94
CA ASP A 224 19.20 -3.98 3.36
C ASP A 224 19.67 -2.90 2.37
N SER A 225 19.33 -3.01 1.07
CA SER A 225 19.71 -2.02 0.05
C SER A 225 19.02 -0.66 0.22
N LEU A 226 17.93 -0.59 0.97
CA LEU A 226 17.19 0.67 1.18
C LEU A 226 17.99 1.68 2.00
N ASP A 227 18.79 1.25 2.99
CA ASP A 227 19.57 2.18 3.82
C ASP A 227 20.61 2.97 3.00
N PRO A 228 21.49 2.36 2.18
CA PRO A 228 22.39 3.11 1.32
C PRO A 228 21.66 3.94 0.24
N MET A 229 20.51 3.48 -0.30
CA MET A 229 19.73 4.30 -1.21
C MET A 229 19.22 5.58 -0.55
N LEU A 230 18.76 5.52 0.70
CA LEU A 230 18.30 6.69 1.44
C LEU A 230 19.47 7.51 2.00
N SER A 231 20.60 6.88 2.37
CA SER A 231 21.77 7.60 2.86
C SER A 231 22.37 8.50 1.79
N ASP A 232 22.66 7.93 0.62
CA ASP A 232 23.45 8.58 -0.43
C ASP A 232 22.57 9.13 -1.56
N GLY A 233 21.36 8.57 -1.72
CA GLY A 233 20.39 8.99 -2.72
C GLY A 233 19.43 10.10 -2.25
N SER A 234 19.43 10.48 -0.97
CA SER A 234 18.64 11.61 -0.45
C SER A 234 19.37 12.92 -0.58
N ALA A 235 18.63 14.03 -0.49
CA ALA A 235 19.17 15.38 -0.55
C ALA A 235 18.68 16.21 0.63
N GLY A 236 19.59 16.73 1.45
CA GLY A 236 19.23 17.51 2.64
C GLY A 236 18.34 16.75 3.64
N GLY A 237 18.41 15.41 3.66
CA GLY A 237 17.53 14.55 4.44
C GLY A 237 16.11 14.39 3.85
N PHE A 238 15.93 14.74 2.56
CA PHE A 238 14.68 14.46 1.83
C PHE A 238 14.88 13.28 0.88
N ALA A 239 13.94 12.36 0.86
CA ALA A 239 13.91 11.28 -0.12
C ALA A 239 13.75 11.84 -1.54
N MET A 240 14.38 11.17 -2.51
CA MET A 240 14.24 11.51 -3.94
C MET A 240 13.33 10.49 -4.63
N ASP A 241 12.69 10.92 -5.73
CA ASP A 241 11.83 10.04 -6.53
C ASP A 241 12.67 8.90 -7.14
N TRP A 242 13.85 9.27 -7.66
CA TRP A 242 14.74 8.33 -8.31
C TRP A 242 16.17 8.47 -7.80
N VAL A 243 16.85 7.34 -7.79
CA VAL A 243 18.24 7.20 -7.41
C VAL A 243 19.00 6.51 -8.55
N THR A 244 20.18 7.00 -8.85
CA THR A 244 21.12 6.32 -9.74
C THR A 244 22.18 5.63 -8.90
N ALA A 245 22.42 4.35 -9.15
CA ALA A 245 23.47 3.56 -8.51
C ALA A 245 24.37 2.91 -9.56
N GLY A 246 25.58 2.51 -9.14
CA GLY A 246 26.56 1.82 -9.98
C GLY A 246 28.00 2.15 -9.63
N ASN A 247 28.92 1.98 -10.58
CA ASN A 247 30.37 2.15 -10.37
C ASN A 247 30.78 3.55 -9.85
N SER A 248 29.95 4.58 -10.09
CA SER A 248 30.17 5.95 -9.61
C SER A 248 29.48 6.25 -8.26
N GLY A 249 29.06 5.22 -7.54
CA GLY A 249 28.34 5.35 -6.28
C GLY A 249 26.83 5.55 -6.45
N ILE A 250 26.19 5.96 -5.35
CA ILE A 250 24.74 6.20 -5.26
C ILE A 250 24.51 7.70 -5.18
N ARG A 251 23.51 8.22 -5.88
CA ARG A 251 23.17 9.65 -5.89
C ARG A 251 21.73 9.88 -6.35
N PRO A 252 21.12 11.05 -6.08
CA PRO A 252 19.88 11.47 -6.73
C PRO A 252 19.91 11.26 -8.24
N GLY A 253 18.85 10.73 -8.81
CA GLY A 253 18.76 10.31 -10.20
C GLY A 253 17.55 10.85 -10.95
N LEU A 254 17.56 10.67 -12.27
CA LEU A 254 16.44 10.97 -13.15
C LEU A 254 15.66 9.72 -13.48
N SER A 255 14.37 9.86 -13.70
CA SER A 255 13.54 8.77 -14.20
C SER A 255 14.00 8.30 -15.59
N PRO A 256 13.67 7.05 -16.01
CA PRO A 256 13.93 6.59 -17.37
C PRO A 256 13.32 7.51 -18.44
N MET A 257 12.11 8.05 -18.17
CA MET A 257 11.45 8.97 -19.09
C MET A 257 12.21 10.28 -19.27
N GLN A 258 12.67 10.90 -18.17
CA GLN A 258 13.49 12.11 -18.23
C GLN A 258 14.80 11.86 -18.98
N ARG A 259 15.49 10.74 -18.71
CA ARG A 259 16.71 10.35 -19.43
C ARG A 259 16.45 10.16 -20.92
N THR A 260 15.37 9.48 -21.30
CA THR A 260 14.99 9.27 -22.70
C THR A 260 14.68 10.59 -23.40
N ALA A 261 13.98 11.51 -22.72
CA ALA A 261 13.68 12.83 -23.29
C ALA A 261 14.96 13.64 -23.54
N ILE A 262 15.90 13.62 -22.60
CA ILE A 262 17.21 14.30 -22.76
C ILE A 262 18.00 13.71 -23.93
N ASN A 263 18.07 12.38 -24.04
CA ASN A 263 18.83 11.70 -25.07
C ASN A 263 18.25 11.90 -26.50
N LYS A 264 16.96 12.23 -26.60
CA LYS A 264 16.30 12.53 -27.89
C LYS A 264 16.46 13.99 -28.35
N LEU A 265 16.96 14.88 -27.48
CA LEU A 265 17.18 16.27 -27.85
C LEU A 265 18.53 16.43 -28.55
N ASP A 266 18.55 17.23 -29.59
CA ASP A 266 19.78 17.71 -30.16
C ASP A 266 20.60 18.52 -29.13
N ALA A 267 21.93 18.45 -29.22
CA ALA A 267 22.83 19.05 -28.24
C ALA A 267 22.50 20.51 -27.83
N PRO A 268 22.07 21.42 -28.73
CA PRO A 268 21.72 22.79 -28.32
C PRO A 268 20.41 22.91 -27.51
N PHE A 269 19.59 21.85 -27.43
CA PHE A 269 18.33 21.84 -26.68
C PHE A 269 18.43 21.04 -25.39
N GLN A 270 19.46 20.24 -25.17
CA GLN A 270 19.62 19.41 -23.98
C GLN A 270 19.63 20.21 -22.67
N GLY A 271 20.12 21.43 -22.66
CA GLY A 271 20.12 22.34 -21.49
C GLY A 271 18.77 23.05 -21.23
N LYS A 272 17.74 22.82 -22.05
CA LYS A 272 16.41 23.44 -21.87
C LYS A 272 15.41 22.57 -21.14
N LEU A 273 15.68 21.27 -20.97
CA LEU A 273 14.89 20.41 -20.12
C LEU A 273 15.33 20.53 -18.66
N ASP A 274 14.39 20.51 -17.74
CA ASP A 274 14.72 20.37 -16.34
C ASP A 274 15.29 18.98 -16.08
N THR A 275 16.60 18.92 -15.91
CA THR A 275 17.40 17.71 -15.66
C THR A 275 17.75 17.54 -14.20
N THR A 276 17.13 18.33 -13.32
CA THR A 276 17.39 18.27 -11.89
C THR A 276 16.63 17.06 -11.29
N PRO A 277 17.31 16.14 -10.61
CA PRO A 277 16.62 15.12 -9.83
C PRO A 277 15.78 15.76 -8.74
N ILE A 278 14.59 15.21 -8.49
CA ILE A 278 13.64 15.75 -7.50
C ILE A 278 13.13 14.66 -6.57
N GLY A 279 12.63 15.08 -5.40
CA GLY A 279 11.75 14.31 -4.55
C GLY A 279 10.36 14.91 -4.58
N SER A 280 9.35 14.13 -4.96
CA SER A 280 7.97 14.57 -5.12
C SER A 280 6.99 13.40 -4.93
N TYR A 281 6.26 13.02 -5.98
CA TYR A 281 5.18 12.04 -5.93
C TYR A 281 5.63 10.59 -5.63
N ASP A 282 6.83 10.19 -6.07
CA ASP A 282 7.38 8.90 -5.67
C ASP A 282 7.95 8.97 -4.24
N ALA A 283 8.77 9.98 -3.97
CA ALA A 283 9.46 10.17 -2.70
C ALA A 283 8.50 10.26 -1.50
N ILE A 284 7.29 10.82 -1.69
CA ILE A 284 6.31 10.96 -0.60
C ILE A 284 5.89 9.59 -0.04
N ARG A 285 5.90 8.54 -0.85
CA ARG A 285 5.58 7.18 -0.41
C ARG A 285 6.67 6.58 0.49
N VAL A 286 7.91 7.01 0.37
CA VAL A 286 8.98 6.58 1.31
C VAL A 286 8.59 6.93 2.74
N TYR A 287 8.15 8.16 2.98
CA TYR A 287 7.69 8.57 4.31
C TYR A 287 6.49 7.76 4.78
N LEU A 288 5.53 7.51 3.88
CA LEU A 288 4.36 6.70 4.20
C LEU A 288 4.77 5.29 4.65
N TRP A 289 5.59 4.61 3.86
CA TRP A 289 6.01 3.23 4.14
C TRP A 289 6.83 3.11 5.42
N LEU A 290 7.76 4.03 5.66
CA LEU A 290 8.53 4.06 6.90
C LEU A 290 7.64 4.32 8.13
N GLY A 291 6.62 5.18 7.97
CA GLY A 291 5.66 5.48 9.04
C GLY A 291 4.67 4.37 9.34
N LEU A 292 4.32 3.54 8.35
CA LEU A 292 3.40 2.41 8.51
C LEU A 292 4.09 1.18 9.12
N ALA A 293 5.42 1.05 8.97
CA ALA A 293 6.17 -0.08 9.49
C ALA A 293 6.11 -0.16 11.02
N ASP A 294 6.16 -1.36 11.58
CA ASP A 294 6.24 -1.57 13.02
C ASP A 294 7.56 -0.99 13.57
N PRO A 295 7.56 -0.28 14.68
CA PRO A 295 8.79 0.28 15.28
C PRO A 295 9.91 -0.74 15.51
N ALA A 296 9.58 -2.02 15.66
CA ALA A 296 10.54 -3.11 15.82
C ALA A 296 11.02 -3.74 14.51
N THR A 297 10.58 -3.22 13.34
CA THR A 297 11.09 -3.67 12.04
C THR A 297 12.60 -3.43 11.96
N PRO A 298 13.40 -4.44 11.57
CA PRO A 298 14.84 -4.31 11.49
C PRO A 298 15.29 -3.11 10.64
N GLY A 299 16.22 -2.31 11.16
CA GLY A 299 16.78 -1.15 10.44
C GLY A 299 15.90 0.10 10.39
N LEU A 300 14.61 0.04 10.76
CA LEU A 300 13.66 1.15 10.59
C LEU A 300 14.14 2.46 11.24
N HIS A 301 14.74 2.40 12.43
CA HIS A 301 15.25 3.60 13.09
C HIS A 301 16.30 4.35 12.24
N ASN A 302 17.21 3.61 11.60
CA ASN A 302 18.21 4.18 10.71
C ASN A 302 17.54 4.78 9.47
N LEU A 303 16.62 4.05 8.83
CA LEU A 303 15.87 4.52 7.65
C LEU A 303 15.14 5.84 7.94
N LEU A 304 14.44 5.94 9.07
CA LEU A 304 13.76 7.18 9.51
C LEU A 304 14.75 8.34 9.69
N SER A 305 15.96 8.07 10.18
CA SER A 305 17.00 9.10 10.36
C SER A 305 17.57 9.62 9.03
N ARG A 306 17.59 8.78 7.97
CA ARG A 306 18.08 9.18 6.63
C ARG A 306 17.19 10.22 5.97
N VAL A 307 15.89 10.23 6.30
CA VAL A 307 14.89 11.12 5.68
C VAL A 307 14.34 12.17 6.68
N ASN A 308 15.16 12.60 7.63
CA ASN A 308 14.77 13.53 8.69
C ASN A 308 14.51 14.98 8.22
N GLY A 309 14.87 15.34 7.00
CA GLY A 309 14.63 16.67 6.41
C GLY A 309 13.15 17.05 6.37
N MET A 310 12.27 16.08 6.04
CA MET A 310 10.82 16.29 6.07
C MET A 310 10.33 16.61 7.49
N ALA A 311 10.80 15.87 8.50
CA ALA A 311 10.45 16.12 9.90
C ALA A 311 10.96 17.48 10.40
N ALA A 312 12.19 17.84 10.03
CA ALA A 312 12.76 19.16 10.36
C ALA A 312 11.95 20.29 9.73
N TYR A 313 11.63 20.17 8.45
CA TYR A 313 10.85 21.17 7.72
C TYR A 313 9.44 21.38 8.33
N LEU A 314 8.74 20.30 8.65
CA LEU A 314 7.36 20.34 9.17
C LEU A 314 7.26 20.81 10.64
N LYS A 315 8.36 21.05 11.36
CA LYS A 315 8.32 21.74 12.65
C LYS A 315 7.90 23.20 12.51
N ASP A 316 8.31 23.84 11.41
CA ASP A 316 8.12 25.29 11.19
C ASP A 316 7.14 25.59 10.05
N HIS A 317 6.71 24.57 9.29
CA HIS A 317 5.82 24.71 8.14
C HIS A 317 4.59 23.80 8.25
N VAL A 318 3.44 24.32 7.82
CA VAL A 318 2.16 23.60 7.87
C VAL A 318 1.98 22.65 6.66
N THR A 319 2.51 23.05 5.50
CA THR A 319 2.34 22.28 4.26
C THR A 319 3.63 21.50 3.94
N PRO A 320 3.57 20.20 3.64
CA PRO A 320 4.73 19.47 3.15
C PRO A 320 5.24 20.10 1.84
N PRO A 321 6.52 20.03 1.51
CA PRO A 321 6.98 20.41 0.19
C PRO A 321 6.40 19.48 -0.86
N GLN A 322 5.95 20.04 -1.99
CA GLN A 322 5.55 19.23 -3.15
C GLN A 322 6.76 18.78 -3.95
N ILE A 323 7.74 19.69 -4.11
CA ILE A 323 8.98 19.40 -4.86
C ILE A 323 10.19 19.86 -4.04
N VAL A 324 11.13 18.95 -3.89
CA VAL A 324 12.47 19.20 -3.34
C VAL A 324 13.49 18.84 -4.41
N ASP A 325 14.50 19.70 -4.67
CA ASP A 325 15.56 19.41 -5.65
C ASP A 325 16.69 18.55 -5.04
N SER A 326 17.62 18.12 -5.90
CA SER A 326 18.78 17.31 -5.52
C SER A 326 19.82 18.03 -4.67
N ALA A 327 19.64 19.32 -4.37
CA ALA A 327 20.41 20.07 -3.39
C ALA A 327 19.68 20.20 -2.03
N GLY A 328 18.50 19.58 -1.88
CA GLY A 328 17.67 19.67 -0.69
C GLY A 328 16.90 21.00 -0.55
N ARG A 329 16.78 21.78 -1.62
CA ARG A 329 16.04 23.04 -1.63
C ARG A 329 14.58 22.79 -1.96
N ILE A 330 13.70 23.49 -1.25
CA ILE A 330 12.26 23.45 -1.53
C ILE A 330 11.98 24.26 -2.80
N VAL A 331 11.43 23.61 -3.82
CA VAL A 331 11.09 24.23 -5.11
C VAL A 331 9.62 24.57 -5.20
N ASP A 332 8.74 23.72 -4.66
CA ASP A 332 7.30 23.94 -4.62
C ASP A 332 6.71 23.53 -3.27
N THR A 333 5.80 24.35 -2.75
CA THR A 333 5.09 24.13 -1.48
C THR A 333 3.60 23.84 -1.64
N ASN A 334 3.09 23.70 -2.90
CA ASN A 334 1.67 23.51 -3.17
C ASN A 334 1.25 22.03 -3.11
N ALA A 335 1.80 21.29 -2.16
CA ALA A 335 1.53 19.86 -2.03
C ALA A 335 0.03 19.53 -1.94
N PRO A 336 -0.43 18.52 -2.70
CA PRO A 336 -1.81 18.05 -2.66
C PRO A 336 -2.16 17.40 -1.31
N PRO A 337 -3.46 17.19 -1.02
CA PRO A 337 -3.89 16.61 0.25
C PRO A 337 -3.27 15.26 0.59
N GLY A 338 -3.02 14.42 -0.40
CA GLY A 338 -2.38 13.12 -0.23
C GLY A 338 -0.99 13.19 0.39
N PHE A 339 -0.24 14.27 0.13
CA PHE A 339 1.07 14.49 0.76
C PHE A 339 0.95 14.68 2.28
N SER A 340 -0.06 15.44 2.73
CA SER A 340 -0.36 15.52 4.17
C SER A 340 -0.74 14.16 4.75
N ALA A 341 -1.56 13.40 4.05
CA ALA A 341 -1.90 12.04 4.47
C ALA A 341 -0.64 11.17 4.64
N ALA A 342 0.21 11.13 3.62
CA ALA A 342 1.39 10.27 3.60
C ALA A 342 2.38 10.53 4.75
N VAL A 343 2.53 11.80 5.19
CA VAL A 343 3.46 12.12 6.28
C VAL A 343 2.89 11.91 7.69
N VAL A 344 1.60 11.63 7.86
CA VAL A 344 0.98 11.41 9.19
C VAL A 344 1.60 10.22 9.95
N PRO A 345 1.69 9.02 9.37
CA PRO A 345 2.32 7.88 10.03
C PRO A 345 3.81 8.14 10.32
N TYR A 346 4.53 8.74 9.37
CA TYR A 346 5.95 9.10 9.51
C TYR A 346 6.20 10.06 10.68
N LEU A 347 5.47 11.17 10.75
CA LEU A 347 5.60 12.14 11.82
C LEU A 347 5.28 11.52 13.20
N THR A 348 4.33 10.60 13.22
CA THR A 348 4.01 9.83 14.44
C THR A 348 5.18 8.93 14.83
N ALA A 349 5.80 8.23 13.88
CA ALA A 349 6.93 7.34 14.11
C ALA A 349 8.16 8.08 14.64
N VAL A 350 8.42 9.31 14.16
CA VAL A 350 9.52 10.16 14.66
C VAL A 350 9.15 11.01 15.88
N GLY A 351 7.98 10.78 16.51
CA GLY A 351 7.56 11.44 17.75
C GLY A 351 6.94 12.83 17.59
N LEU A 352 6.73 13.32 16.37
CA LEU A 352 6.16 14.64 16.07
C LEU A 352 4.62 14.61 16.02
N LYS A 353 3.98 14.17 17.10
CA LYS A 353 2.53 13.94 17.18
C LYS A 353 1.70 15.19 16.92
N THR A 354 2.19 16.39 17.32
CA THR A 354 1.51 17.66 17.06
C THR A 354 1.47 17.96 15.57
N GLN A 355 2.59 17.80 14.87
CA GLN A 355 2.70 17.99 13.43
C GLN A 355 1.87 16.94 12.67
N ALA A 356 1.85 15.69 13.12
CA ALA A 356 0.98 14.66 12.55
C ALA A 356 -0.50 15.05 12.62
N ARG A 357 -0.95 15.64 13.75
CA ARG A 357 -2.32 16.16 13.89
C ARG A 357 -2.60 17.30 12.91
N VAL A 358 -1.68 18.26 12.80
CA VAL A 358 -1.80 19.37 11.83
C VAL A 358 -1.99 18.84 10.41
N GLN A 359 -1.24 17.79 10.03
CA GLN A 359 -1.39 17.19 8.71
C GLN A 359 -2.74 16.47 8.53
N MET A 360 -3.22 15.78 9.56
CA MET A 360 -4.54 15.15 9.53
C MET A 360 -5.67 16.20 9.45
N ASP A 361 -5.55 17.31 10.16
CA ASP A 361 -6.51 18.42 10.11
C ASP A 361 -6.52 19.07 8.71
N ARG A 362 -5.32 19.26 8.11
CA ARG A 362 -5.18 19.76 6.74
C ARG A 362 -5.84 18.82 5.72
N LEU A 363 -5.62 17.51 5.82
CA LEU A 363 -6.29 16.51 4.99
C LEU A 363 -7.81 16.62 5.16
N SER A 364 -8.28 16.61 6.41
CA SER A 364 -9.71 16.62 6.75
C SER A 364 -10.43 17.88 6.22
N ALA A 365 -9.75 19.04 6.21
CA ALA A 365 -10.28 20.30 5.67
C ALA A 365 -10.53 20.24 4.15
N THR A 366 -9.95 19.28 3.44
CA THR A 366 -10.15 19.11 1.98
C THR A 366 -11.24 18.10 1.65
N ARG A 367 -11.91 17.52 2.66
CA ARG A 367 -12.94 16.51 2.43
C ARG A 367 -14.17 17.14 1.78
N ASP A 368 -14.54 16.63 0.63
CA ASP A 368 -15.78 17.02 -0.05
C ASP A 368 -16.99 16.38 0.63
N ALA A 369 -17.97 17.17 1.01
CA ALA A 369 -19.14 16.71 1.77
C ALA A 369 -20.08 15.82 0.93
N SER A 370 -20.08 15.97 -0.39
CA SER A 370 -20.98 15.22 -1.29
C SER A 370 -20.45 13.85 -1.65
N SER A 371 -19.16 13.75 -1.97
CA SER A 371 -18.50 12.50 -2.33
C SER A 371 -17.87 11.79 -1.14
N GLY A 372 -17.53 12.53 -0.08
CA GLY A 372 -16.75 12.07 1.06
C GLY A 372 -15.29 11.75 0.74
N LEU A 373 -14.80 12.13 -0.45
CA LEU A 373 -13.42 12.01 -0.89
C LEU A 373 -12.60 13.23 -0.48
N TYR A 374 -11.28 13.14 -0.60
CA TYR A 374 -10.36 14.24 -0.28
C TYR A 374 -9.89 14.96 -1.53
N GLY A 375 -9.67 16.29 -1.40
CA GLY A 375 -9.16 17.12 -2.47
C GLY A 375 -10.20 17.47 -3.54
N LYS A 376 -9.82 18.36 -4.43
CA LYS A 376 -10.66 18.74 -5.57
C LYS A 376 -10.70 17.57 -6.57
N ASN A 377 -11.88 17.23 -7.01
CA ASN A 377 -12.11 16.17 -8.03
C ASN A 377 -11.77 14.74 -7.60
N GLY A 378 -11.54 14.47 -6.32
CA GLY A 378 -11.30 13.11 -5.84
C GLY A 378 -10.12 12.41 -6.52
N SER A 379 -9.01 13.13 -6.74
CA SER A 379 -7.82 12.59 -7.42
C SER A 379 -7.46 11.20 -6.88
N TYR A 380 -7.32 10.26 -7.79
CA TYR A 380 -6.99 8.86 -7.52
C TYR A 380 -5.80 8.72 -6.55
N TYR A 381 -4.71 9.43 -6.79
CA TYR A 381 -3.50 9.34 -5.99
C TYR A 381 -3.71 9.85 -4.56
N ASP A 382 -4.41 10.99 -4.41
CA ASP A 382 -4.74 11.53 -3.08
C ASP A 382 -5.60 10.57 -2.26
N GLN A 383 -6.56 9.90 -2.91
CA GLN A 383 -7.42 8.91 -2.21
C GLN A 383 -6.63 7.71 -1.72
N ASN A 384 -5.70 7.18 -2.53
CA ASN A 384 -4.86 6.06 -2.12
C ASN A 384 -4.00 6.41 -0.89
N LEU A 385 -3.31 7.56 -0.92
CA LEU A 385 -2.51 8.01 0.23
C LEU A 385 -3.39 8.27 1.47
N ALA A 386 -4.59 8.81 1.27
CA ALA A 386 -5.54 9.04 2.35
C ALA A 386 -6.09 7.73 2.95
N LEU A 387 -6.39 6.71 2.13
CA LEU A 387 -6.83 5.40 2.60
C LEU A 387 -5.77 4.72 3.46
N PHE A 388 -4.51 4.74 3.04
CA PHE A 388 -3.40 4.22 3.86
C PHE A 388 -3.31 4.96 5.20
N ALA A 389 -3.22 6.29 5.18
CA ALA A 389 -2.97 7.09 6.37
C ALA A 389 -4.16 7.09 7.35
N THR A 390 -5.39 7.27 6.85
CA THR A 390 -6.59 7.25 7.69
C THR A 390 -6.91 5.86 8.19
N GLY A 391 -6.79 4.83 7.35
CA GLY A 391 -6.96 3.44 7.76
C GLY A 391 -5.99 3.06 8.89
N TRP A 392 -4.72 3.47 8.77
CA TRP A 392 -3.74 3.29 9.84
C TRP A 392 -4.10 4.10 11.09
N SER A 393 -4.47 5.38 10.96
CA SER A 393 -4.84 6.24 12.10
C SER A 393 -6.08 5.75 12.83
N GLU A 394 -7.07 5.21 12.12
CA GLU A 394 -8.29 4.58 12.65
C GLU A 394 -8.06 3.16 13.18
N GLN A 395 -6.82 2.68 13.17
CA GLN A 395 -6.44 1.34 13.62
C GLN A 395 -7.19 0.22 12.85
N ARG A 396 -7.48 0.44 11.56
CA ARG A 396 -8.09 -0.60 10.72
C ARG A 396 -7.12 -1.71 10.39
N PHE A 397 -5.84 -1.37 10.34
CA PHE A 397 -4.75 -2.32 10.16
C PHE A 397 -3.48 -1.86 10.87
N ARG A 398 -2.60 -2.81 11.10
CA ARG A 398 -1.20 -2.63 11.50
C ARG A 398 -0.37 -3.70 10.82
N PHE A 399 0.91 -3.40 10.59
CA PHE A 399 1.90 -4.43 10.31
C PHE A 399 2.62 -4.78 11.60
N ASP A 400 3.06 -6.03 11.75
CA ASP A 400 4.01 -6.38 12.80
C ASP A 400 5.46 -6.23 12.32
N LYS A 401 6.42 -6.53 13.18
CA LYS A 401 7.86 -6.39 12.87
C LYS A 401 8.35 -7.28 11.72
N GLU A 402 7.61 -8.32 11.40
CA GLU A 402 7.87 -9.24 10.28
C GLU A 402 7.02 -8.89 9.05
N GLY A 403 6.30 -7.76 9.09
CA GLY A 403 5.46 -7.26 8.01
C GLY A 403 4.13 -7.98 7.82
N LYS A 404 3.74 -8.85 8.76
CA LYS A 404 2.43 -9.50 8.74
C LYS A 404 1.32 -8.47 8.92
N LEU A 405 0.28 -8.53 8.10
CA LEU A 405 -0.91 -7.68 8.21
C LEU A 405 -1.80 -8.13 9.38
N ASN A 406 -2.15 -7.20 10.26
CA ASN A 406 -3.12 -7.40 11.33
C ASN A 406 -4.30 -6.45 11.11
N PRO A 407 -5.32 -6.85 10.34
CA PRO A 407 -6.51 -6.05 10.14
C PRO A 407 -7.40 -6.12 11.36
N LYS A 408 -8.18 -5.07 11.60
CA LYS A 408 -9.04 -4.96 12.81
C LYS A 408 -10.09 -6.07 12.93
N TRP A 409 -10.43 -6.72 11.83
CA TRP A 409 -11.43 -7.79 11.79
C TRP A 409 -10.86 -9.19 12.07
N GLU A 410 -9.53 -9.41 12.04
CA GLU A 410 -8.87 -10.64 12.47
C GLU A 410 -8.91 -10.74 14.03
#